data_2bc2327b2f0132bc32c65c54f576d3f1
#
_entry.id   2bc2327b2f0132bc32c65c54f576d3f1
#
_cell.length_a   1.000
_cell.length_b   1.000
_cell.length_c   1.000
_cell.angle_alpha   90.00
_cell.angle_beta   90.00
_cell.angle_gamma   90.00
#
_symmetry.space_group_name_H-M   'P 1'
#
loop_
_entity.id
_entity.type
_entity.pdbx_description
1 polymer ?
#
loop_
_entity_poly.entity_id
_entity_poly.type
_entity_poly.pdbx_seq_one_letter_code
_entity_poly.pdbx_strand_id
1 'polypeptide(L)'
;NYGFQNYFNQHTYLRELAEGLFPDNVYERVKRLQEEPRYSFEHMDKRKRSLQQYAEDFRTVYNKAWAKFTGVKPIERAHALALMNSLRPIIDQRLMYFAYYDGKPIGFYLMIPDLNGVIAPLKGHFGAWDKLRFLWRLKVSRKATRIFALIFGVIPEFQGKGIESGMIYNFEQQVNTPHLKRYKSLELAWIGDFNPLMMRMVETLVCAKKHKMHTTYRYLFDREKPFTRAPKMTVKKD
;
A
#
# COMPACT_ATOMS: atom_id res chain seq x y z
N ASN A 1 21.39 21.24 -21.04
CA ASN A 1 20.09 20.61 -21.24
C ASN A 1 20.23 19.52 -22.31
N TYR A 2 20.23 18.25 -21.87
CA TYR A 2 20.46 17.09 -22.75
C TYR A 2 19.19 16.66 -23.52
N GLY A 3 18.10 17.44 -23.46
CA GLY A 3 16.84 17.17 -24.16
C GLY A 3 15.90 16.24 -23.42
N PHE A 4 16.21 15.88 -22.19
CA PHE A 4 15.27 15.19 -21.31
C PHE A 4 14.21 16.17 -20.77
N GLN A 5 12.96 15.72 -20.75
CA GLN A 5 11.83 16.51 -20.24
C GLN A 5 11.09 15.74 -19.16
N ASN A 6 10.51 16.45 -18.18
CA ASN A 6 9.76 15.85 -17.08
C ASN A 6 8.49 15.14 -17.62
N TYR A 7 8.48 13.81 -17.55
CA TYR A 7 7.37 13.00 -18.01
C TYR A 7 6.28 12.87 -16.95
N PHE A 8 6.65 12.59 -15.69
CA PHE A 8 5.78 12.67 -14.52
C PHE A 8 6.60 12.76 -13.23
N ASN A 9 5.97 13.22 -12.16
CA ASN A 9 6.53 13.19 -10.82
C ASN A 9 5.89 12.08 -9.98
N GLN A 10 6.71 11.46 -9.14
CA GLN A 10 6.31 10.45 -8.16
C GLN A 10 6.49 11.05 -6.77
N HIS A 11 5.42 11.13 -6.02
CA HIS A 11 5.46 11.63 -4.65
C HIS A 11 5.39 10.48 -3.66
N THR A 12 6.24 10.50 -2.64
CA THR A 12 5.99 9.75 -1.42
C THR A 12 5.31 10.67 -0.43
N TYR A 13 4.48 10.09 0.42
CA TYR A 13 3.76 10.80 1.45
C TYR A 13 4.15 10.23 2.80
N LEU A 14 4.32 11.10 3.79
CA LEU A 14 4.68 10.70 5.16
C LEU A 14 3.59 11.15 6.11
N ARG A 15 3.27 10.27 7.04
CA ARG A 15 2.41 10.54 8.17
C ARG A 15 3.05 10.10 9.47
N GLU A 16 3.04 10.97 10.49
CA GLU A 16 3.37 10.61 11.86
C GLU A 16 2.17 9.92 12.51
N LEU A 17 2.39 8.74 13.13
CA LEU A 17 1.31 7.92 13.68
C LEU A 17 0.88 8.32 15.09
N ALA A 18 1.60 9.25 15.74
CA ALA A 18 1.23 9.78 17.05
C ALA A 18 0.09 10.81 17.00
N GLU A 19 -0.15 11.39 15.82
CA GLU A 19 -1.23 12.36 15.61
C GLU A 19 -2.54 11.61 15.39
N GLY A 20 -3.64 12.05 16.02
CA GLY A 20 -5.00 11.53 15.78
C GLY A 20 -5.34 11.52 14.30
N LEU A 21 -6.04 10.52 13.84
CA LEU A 21 -5.95 10.12 12.44
C LEU A 21 -7.07 10.63 11.54
N PHE A 22 -8.32 10.61 11.99
CA PHE A 22 -9.43 10.99 11.13
C PHE A 22 -10.19 12.26 11.57
N PRO A 23 -10.71 13.01 10.61
CA PRO A 23 -11.81 13.93 10.88
C PRO A 23 -13.04 13.17 11.40
N ASP A 24 -13.78 13.77 12.35
CA ASP A 24 -14.93 13.13 13.02
C ASP A 24 -16.00 12.62 12.04
N ASN A 25 -16.23 13.31 10.95
CA ASN A 25 -17.19 12.91 9.91
C ASN A 25 -16.79 11.60 9.19
N VAL A 26 -15.50 11.26 9.17
CA VAL A 26 -15.02 10.01 8.60
C VAL A 26 -15.29 8.86 9.57
N TYR A 27 -15.12 9.09 10.88
CA TYR A 27 -15.45 8.11 11.91
C TYR A 27 -16.91 7.65 11.84
N GLU A 28 -17.85 8.61 11.79
CA GLU A 28 -19.27 8.30 11.72
C GLU A 28 -19.64 7.48 10.48
N ARG A 29 -19.05 7.82 9.34
CA ARG A 29 -19.28 7.09 8.08
C ARG A 29 -18.75 5.66 8.16
N VAL A 30 -17.55 5.47 8.71
CA VAL A 30 -16.94 4.14 8.85
C VAL A 30 -17.70 3.30 9.86
N LYS A 31 -18.16 3.88 10.97
CA LYS A 31 -18.97 3.20 11.96
C LYS A 31 -20.21 2.57 11.34
N ARG A 32 -20.98 3.33 10.56
CA ARG A 32 -22.15 2.82 9.83
C ARG A 32 -21.80 1.67 8.88
N LEU A 33 -20.64 1.77 8.21
CA LEU A 33 -20.18 0.71 7.31
C LEU A 33 -19.82 -0.58 8.07
N GLN A 34 -19.29 -0.44 9.29
CA GLN A 34 -18.95 -1.59 10.15
C GLN A 34 -20.17 -2.22 10.81
N GLU A 35 -21.27 -1.48 10.96
CA GLU A 35 -22.54 -2.00 11.46
C GLU A 35 -23.26 -2.89 10.42
N GLU A 36 -22.93 -2.80 9.15
CA GLU A 36 -23.44 -3.67 8.09
C GLU A 36 -22.74 -5.04 8.18
N PRO A 37 -23.43 -6.13 8.58
CA PRO A 37 -22.81 -7.41 8.89
C PRO A 37 -22.19 -8.13 7.70
N ARG A 38 -22.52 -7.68 6.49
CA ARG A 38 -21.97 -8.24 5.24
C ARG A 38 -20.53 -7.80 4.98
N TYR A 39 -20.09 -6.65 5.57
CA TYR A 39 -18.73 -6.18 5.48
C TYR A 39 -17.87 -6.73 6.62
N SER A 40 -16.65 -7.11 6.31
CA SER A 40 -15.62 -7.33 7.32
C SER A 40 -14.30 -6.68 6.89
N PHE A 41 -13.64 -6.05 7.86
CA PHE A 41 -12.36 -5.40 7.69
C PHE A 41 -11.38 -6.01 8.68
N GLU A 42 -10.42 -6.75 8.21
CA GLU A 42 -9.52 -7.48 9.09
C GLU A 42 -8.07 -7.45 8.63
N HIS A 43 -7.15 -7.54 9.56
CA HIS A 43 -5.75 -7.80 9.21
C HIS A 43 -5.54 -9.30 8.98
N MET A 44 -4.45 -9.64 8.27
CA MET A 44 -4.06 -11.03 8.05
C MET A 44 -3.93 -11.78 9.39
N ASP A 45 -4.58 -12.93 9.51
CA ASP A 45 -4.43 -13.88 10.61
C ASP A 45 -4.27 -15.30 10.04
N LYS A 46 -3.07 -15.85 10.16
CA LYS A 46 -2.75 -17.20 9.64
C LYS A 46 -3.45 -18.33 10.39
N ARG A 47 -4.10 -18.05 11.51
CA ARG A 47 -4.97 -19.02 12.21
C ARG A 47 -6.34 -19.12 11.54
N LYS A 48 -6.80 -18.02 10.92
CA LYS A 48 -8.09 -17.96 10.21
C LYS A 48 -7.99 -18.43 8.75
N ARG A 49 -6.93 -18.01 8.05
CA ARG A 49 -6.73 -18.30 6.62
C ARG A 49 -5.27 -18.61 6.34
N SER A 50 -5.02 -19.55 5.42
CA SER A 50 -3.67 -19.87 4.96
C SER A 50 -3.05 -18.73 4.14
N LEU A 51 -1.73 -18.72 4.02
CA LEU A 51 -1.02 -17.77 3.17
C LEU A 51 -1.46 -17.88 1.69
N GLN A 52 -1.79 -19.11 1.27
CA GLN A 52 -2.30 -19.38 -0.07
C GLN A 52 -3.66 -18.73 -0.32
N GLN A 53 -4.55 -18.77 0.68
CA GLN A 53 -5.85 -18.09 0.60
C GLN A 53 -5.67 -16.56 0.51
N TYR A 54 -4.81 -15.98 1.34
CA TYR A 54 -4.50 -14.53 1.24
C TYR A 54 -3.85 -14.15 -0.08
N ALA A 55 -3.01 -15.01 -0.67
CA ALA A 55 -2.45 -14.79 -2.00
C ALA A 55 -3.55 -14.77 -3.08
N GLU A 56 -4.55 -15.65 -2.95
CA GLU A 56 -5.70 -15.69 -3.86
C GLU A 56 -6.63 -14.50 -3.67
N ASP A 57 -6.89 -14.08 -2.42
CA ASP A 57 -7.66 -12.88 -2.11
C ASP A 57 -6.99 -11.63 -2.71
N PHE A 58 -5.67 -11.49 -2.52
CA PHE A 58 -4.87 -10.44 -3.14
C PHE A 58 -4.98 -10.46 -4.67
N ARG A 59 -4.76 -11.63 -5.29
CA ARG A 59 -4.85 -11.80 -6.75
C ARG A 59 -6.22 -11.39 -7.30
N THR A 60 -7.28 -11.84 -6.61
CA THR A 60 -8.67 -11.58 -7.03
C THR A 60 -8.96 -10.08 -7.04
N VAL A 61 -8.61 -9.37 -5.97
CA VAL A 61 -8.81 -7.93 -5.88
C VAL A 61 -7.90 -7.18 -6.84
N TYR A 62 -6.61 -7.55 -6.92
CA TYR A 62 -5.64 -6.92 -7.82
C TYR A 62 -6.10 -6.97 -9.27
N ASN A 63 -6.46 -8.16 -9.75
CA ASN A 63 -6.87 -8.35 -11.14
C ASN A 63 -8.15 -7.58 -11.48
N LYS A 64 -9.09 -7.43 -10.55
CA LYS A 64 -10.30 -6.62 -10.76
C LYS A 64 -10.03 -5.13 -10.63
N ALA A 65 -9.30 -4.71 -9.62
CA ALA A 65 -9.04 -3.30 -9.35
C ALA A 65 -8.16 -2.63 -10.41
N TRP A 66 -7.23 -3.39 -11.00
CA TRP A 66 -6.23 -2.86 -11.92
C TRP A 66 -6.46 -3.26 -13.38
N ALA A 67 -7.45 -4.13 -13.68
CA ALA A 67 -7.73 -4.63 -15.03
C ALA A 67 -8.03 -3.55 -16.07
N LYS A 68 -8.57 -2.40 -15.64
CA LYS A 68 -8.92 -1.27 -16.52
C LYS A 68 -7.73 -0.35 -16.84
N PHE A 69 -6.57 -0.54 -16.20
CA PHE A 69 -5.41 0.32 -16.43
C PHE A 69 -4.54 -0.21 -17.57
N THR A 70 -4.27 0.65 -18.55
CA THR A 70 -3.41 0.33 -19.70
C THR A 70 -2.00 -0.02 -19.21
N GLY A 71 -1.49 -1.17 -19.65
CA GLY A 71 -0.13 -1.63 -19.32
C GLY A 71 -0.03 -2.48 -18.04
N VAL A 72 -1.11 -2.64 -17.28
CA VAL A 72 -1.14 -3.57 -16.15
C VAL A 72 -1.57 -4.96 -16.63
N LYS A 73 -0.73 -5.96 -16.35
CA LYS A 73 -1.04 -7.37 -16.66
C LYS A 73 -1.69 -8.03 -15.44
N PRO A 74 -2.67 -8.91 -15.64
CA PRO A 74 -3.19 -9.73 -14.56
C PRO A 74 -2.09 -10.58 -13.91
N ILE A 75 -2.19 -10.78 -12.62
CA ILE A 75 -1.29 -11.67 -11.88
C ILE A 75 -1.88 -13.09 -11.88
N GLU A 76 -1.08 -14.05 -12.31
CA GLU A 76 -1.40 -15.47 -12.23
C GLU A 76 -1.33 -15.99 -10.79
N ARG A 77 -2.04 -17.08 -10.50
CA ARG A 77 -2.10 -17.70 -9.17
C ARG A 77 -0.72 -18.10 -8.65
N ALA A 78 0.08 -18.74 -9.48
CA ALA A 78 1.44 -19.15 -9.11
C ALA A 78 2.32 -17.94 -8.75
N HIS A 79 2.20 -16.86 -9.53
CA HIS A 79 2.96 -15.63 -9.29
C HIS A 79 2.52 -14.92 -7.99
N ALA A 80 1.21 -14.82 -7.73
CA ALA A 80 0.70 -14.24 -6.49
C ALA A 80 1.19 -15.02 -5.26
N LEU A 81 1.16 -16.35 -5.32
CA LEU A 81 1.66 -17.21 -4.26
C LEU A 81 3.18 -17.09 -4.08
N ALA A 82 3.95 -17.04 -5.17
CA ALA A 82 5.40 -16.84 -5.13
C ALA A 82 5.75 -15.48 -4.49
N LEU A 83 5.03 -14.42 -4.85
CA LEU A 83 5.18 -13.08 -4.26
C LEU A 83 4.93 -13.11 -2.74
N MET A 84 3.81 -13.69 -2.30
CA MET A 84 3.49 -13.78 -0.87
C MET A 84 4.49 -14.64 -0.10
N ASN A 85 5.00 -15.72 -0.70
CA ASN A 85 6.04 -16.53 -0.10
C ASN A 85 7.39 -15.78 0.03
N SER A 86 7.77 -15.00 -0.98
CA SER A 86 8.98 -14.18 -0.94
C SER A 86 8.92 -13.11 0.16
N LEU A 87 7.75 -12.55 0.40
CA LEU A 87 7.51 -11.56 1.45
C LEU A 87 7.40 -12.19 2.86
N ARG A 88 7.17 -13.49 2.97
CA ARG A 88 6.93 -14.20 4.25
C ARG A 88 7.91 -13.86 5.38
N PRO A 89 9.24 -13.73 5.14
CA PRO A 89 10.20 -13.40 6.21
C PRO A 89 9.99 -12.02 6.82
N ILE A 90 9.46 -11.07 6.03
CA ILE A 90 9.32 -9.65 6.40
C ILE A 90 7.89 -9.25 6.75
N ILE A 91 6.89 -10.07 6.41
CA ILE A 91 5.48 -9.79 6.73
C ILE A 91 5.30 -9.64 8.24
N ASP A 92 4.70 -8.51 8.62
CA ASP A 92 3.97 -8.34 9.86
C ASP A 92 2.48 -8.47 9.53
N GLN A 93 1.83 -9.53 10.02
CA GLN A 93 0.42 -9.84 9.68
C GLN A 93 -0.53 -8.68 10.00
N ARG A 94 -0.21 -7.89 11.03
CA ARG A 94 -1.00 -6.73 11.46
C ARG A 94 -0.89 -5.52 10.54
N LEU A 95 -0.02 -5.58 9.54
CA LEU A 95 0.15 -4.56 8.52
C LEU A 95 -0.48 -4.95 7.16
N MET A 96 -1.13 -6.12 7.09
CA MET A 96 -1.74 -6.66 5.87
C MET A 96 -3.26 -6.68 6.05
N TYR A 97 -3.97 -5.68 5.52
CA TYR A 97 -5.41 -5.53 5.68
C TYR A 97 -6.17 -6.01 4.45
N PHE A 98 -7.32 -6.63 4.70
CA PHE A 98 -8.26 -7.08 3.68
C PHE A 98 -9.67 -6.64 4.05
N ALA A 99 -10.46 -6.31 3.04
CA ALA A 99 -11.88 -6.05 3.15
C ALA A 99 -12.65 -7.15 2.41
N TYR A 100 -13.72 -7.62 3.04
CA TYR A 100 -14.60 -8.65 2.47
C TYR A 100 -16.05 -8.17 2.48
N TYR A 101 -16.83 -8.69 1.54
CA TYR A 101 -18.26 -8.53 1.48
C TYR A 101 -18.88 -9.90 1.23
N ASP A 102 -19.79 -10.38 2.11
CA ASP A 102 -20.28 -11.75 2.13
C ASP A 102 -19.14 -12.79 2.01
N GLY A 103 -18.03 -12.56 2.73
CA GLY A 103 -16.84 -13.42 2.71
C GLY A 103 -15.99 -13.37 1.43
N LYS A 104 -16.37 -12.59 0.42
CA LYS A 104 -15.61 -12.41 -0.83
C LYS A 104 -14.66 -11.22 -0.72
N PRO A 105 -13.39 -11.32 -1.15
CA PRO A 105 -12.43 -10.23 -1.04
C PRO A 105 -12.80 -9.09 -2.00
N ILE A 106 -12.90 -7.87 -1.46
CA ILE A 106 -13.28 -6.66 -2.19
C ILE A 106 -12.21 -5.56 -2.12
N GLY A 107 -11.26 -5.67 -1.20
CA GLY A 107 -10.19 -4.70 -1.06
C GLY A 107 -9.00 -5.24 -0.28
N PHE A 108 -7.86 -4.59 -0.47
CA PHE A 108 -6.66 -4.82 0.33
C PHE A 108 -5.90 -3.51 0.58
N TYR A 109 -5.20 -3.46 1.70
CA TYR A 109 -4.21 -2.44 2.05
C TYR A 109 -2.99 -3.13 2.64
N LEU A 110 -1.94 -3.26 1.83
CA LEU A 110 -0.76 -4.05 2.16
C LEU A 110 0.41 -3.15 2.51
N MET A 111 0.92 -3.34 3.70
CA MET A 111 2.03 -2.58 4.26
C MET A 111 3.10 -3.54 4.79
N ILE A 112 4.34 -3.08 4.85
CA ILE A 112 5.46 -3.81 5.45
C ILE A 112 6.26 -2.89 6.38
N PRO A 113 7.05 -3.44 7.31
CA PRO A 113 8.06 -2.68 8.01
C PRO A 113 9.06 -2.07 7.02
N ASP A 114 9.48 -0.81 7.23
CA ASP A 114 10.59 -0.23 6.45
C ASP A 114 11.89 -0.98 6.76
N LEU A 115 12.42 -1.63 5.74
CA LEU A 115 13.63 -2.44 5.86
C LEU A 115 14.93 -1.64 5.76
N ASN A 116 14.89 -0.39 5.27
CA ASN A 116 16.08 0.40 5.04
C ASN A 116 16.92 0.56 6.32
N GLY A 117 16.28 0.93 7.44
CA GLY A 117 16.94 1.05 8.73
C GLY A 117 17.45 -0.28 9.32
N VAL A 118 16.87 -1.41 8.86
CA VAL A 118 17.29 -2.76 9.28
C VAL A 118 18.48 -3.24 8.45
N ILE A 119 18.51 -2.93 7.15
CA ILE A 119 19.51 -3.40 6.18
C ILE A 119 20.76 -2.51 6.19
N ALA A 120 20.63 -1.21 6.34
CA ALA A 120 21.74 -0.26 6.25
C ALA A 120 22.99 -0.65 7.08
N PRO A 121 22.88 -1.17 8.33
CA PRO A 121 24.03 -1.61 9.09
C PRO A 121 24.73 -2.88 8.58
N LEU A 122 24.17 -3.56 7.58
CA LEU A 122 24.81 -4.73 6.94
C LEU A 122 25.82 -4.31 5.86
N LYS A 123 25.87 -3.00 5.50
CA LYS A 123 26.87 -2.41 4.58
C LYS A 123 27.02 -3.18 3.24
N GLY A 124 25.91 -3.75 2.74
CA GLY A 124 25.90 -4.52 1.49
C GLY A 124 26.29 -6.00 1.64
N HIS A 125 26.70 -6.45 2.82
CA HIS A 125 26.95 -7.86 3.09
C HIS A 125 25.64 -8.62 3.29
N PHE A 126 25.49 -9.79 2.69
CA PHE A 126 24.27 -10.59 2.79
C PHE A 126 24.56 -12.11 2.87
N GLY A 127 25.61 -12.46 3.63
CA GLY A 127 25.96 -13.84 3.96
C GLY A 127 24.97 -14.50 4.92
N ALA A 128 25.23 -15.74 5.31
CA ALA A 128 24.34 -16.48 6.22
C ALA A 128 24.16 -15.77 7.57
N TRP A 129 25.24 -15.26 8.15
CA TRP A 129 25.22 -14.49 9.40
C TRP A 129 24.47 -13.17 9.28
N ASP A 130 24.62 -12.49 8.15
CA ASP A 130 23.90 -11.23 7.91
C ASP A 130 22.40 -11.45 7.79
N LYS A 131 21.97 -12.56 7.17
CA LYS A 131 20.56 -12.96 7.12
C LYS A 131 19.99 -13.23 8.52
N LEU A 132 20.72 -13.93 9.38
CA LEU A 132 20.34 -14.14 10.78
C LEU A 132 20.27 -12.82 11.54
N ARG A 133 21.28 -11.96 11.39
CA ARG A 133 21.33 -10.62 11.98
C ARG A 133 20.18 -9.74 11.49
N PHE A 134 19.84 -9.78 10.20
CA PHE A 134 18.68 -9.10 9.63
C PHE A 134 17.39 -9.56 10.28
N LEU A 135 17.12 -10.86 10.34
CA LEU A 135 15.91 -11.41 10.95
C LEU A 135 15.82 -11.07 12.44
N TRP A 136 16.92 -11.15 13.16
CA TRP A 136 16.98 -10.76 14.57
C TRP A 136 16.66 -9.27 14.76
N ARG A 137 17.26 -8.39 13.95
CA ARG A 137 16.97 -6.93 13.97
C ARG A 137 15.52 -6.63 13.66
N LEU A 138 14.93 -7.35 12.72
CA LEU A 138 13.55 -7.14 12.28
C LEU A 138 12.52 -7.68 13.29
N LYS A 139 12.69 -8.92 13.74
CA LYS A 139 11.68 -9.66 14.52
C LYS A 139 11.87 -9.54 16.02
N VAL A 140 13.11 -9.60 16.50
CA VAL A 140 13.45 -9.61 17.93
C VAL A 140 13.74 -8.21 18.43
N SER A 141 14.72 -7.55 17.85
CA SER A 141 15.15 -6.20 18.23
C SER A 141 14.20 -5.10 17.74
N ARG A 142 13.28 -5.42 16.83
CA ARG A 142 12.20 -4.54 16.34
C ARG A 142 12.69 -3.17 15.89
N LYS A 143 13.82 -3.11 15.17
CA LYS A 143 14.46 -1.86 14.75
C LYS A 143 13.73 -1.13 13.62
N ALA A 144 12.75 -1.75 12.96
CA ALA A 144 11.88 -1.07 12.01
C ALA A 144 10.85 -0.23 12.79
N THR A 145 10.96 1.08 12.69
CA THR A 145 10.08 2.05 13.36
C THR A 145 9.18 2.80 12.37
N ARG A 146 9.34 2.56 11.07
CA ARG A 146 8.51 3.08 10.00
C ARG A 146 7.76 1.96 9.30
N ILE A 147 6.55 2.25 8.87
CA ILE A 147 5.74 1.40 7.99
C ILE A 147 5.86 1.92 6.56
N PHE A 148 5.93 1.02 5.62
CA PHE A 148 5.92 1.32 4.20
C PHE A 148 4.65 0.75 3.57
N ALA A 149 3.76 1.61 3.08
CA ALA A 149 2.57 1.18 2.36
C ALA A 149 2.97 0.85 0.92
N LEU A 150 2.79 -0.42 0.54
CA LEU A 150 3.21 -0.93 -0.76
C LEU A 150 2.14 -0.76 -1.83
N ILE A 151 0.92 -1.20 -1.51
CA ILE A 151 -0.16 -1.27 -2.49
C ILE A 151 -1.52 -1.23 -1.81
N PHE A 152 -2.43 -0.57 -2.47
CA PHE A 152 -3.80 -0.38 -2.04
C PHE A 152 -4.74 -0.65 -3.23
N GLY A 153 -5.86 -1.33 -3.00
CA GLY A 153 -6.81 -1.62 -4.06
C GLY A 153 -8.19 -1.97 -3.53
N VAL A 154 -9.21 -1.45 -4.24
CA VAL A 154 -10.62 -1.81 -4.03
C VAL A 154 -11.22 -2.12 -5.39
N ILE A 155 -12.00 -3.21 -5.48
CA ILE A 155 -12.63 -3.59 -6.74
C ILE A 155 -13.64 -2.52 -7.19
N PRO A 156 -13.83 -2.29 -8.50
CA PRO A 156 -14.61 -1.16 -9.03
C PRO A 156 -16.01 -1.04 -8.44
N GLU A 157 -16.72 -2.15 -8.24
CA GLU A 157 -18.08 -2.18 -7.73
C GLU A 157 -18.22 -1.66 -6.29
N PHE A 158 -17.11 -1.55 -5.55
CA PHE A 158 -17.07 -1.09 -4.16
C PHE A 158 -16.30 0.21 -3.96
N GLN A 159 -15.74 0.78 -5.02
CA GLN A 159 -15.10 2.09 -4.95
C GLN A 159 -16.09 3.20 -4.60
N GLY A 160 -15.66 4.19 -3.83
CA GLY A 160 -16.52 5.28 -3.37
C GLY A 160 -17.53 4.91 -2.29
N LYS A 161 -17.61 3.64 -1.86
CA LYS A 161 -18.50 3.17 -0.79
C LYS A 161 -17.87 3.25 0.61
N GLY A 162 -16.65 3.76 0.73
CA GLY A 162 -15.95 3.94 2.02
C GLY A 162 -15.12 2.73 2.46
N ILE A 163 -14.91 1.74 1.57
CA ILE A 163 -14.09 0.55 1.88
C ILE A 163 -12.67 0.95 2.25
N GLU A 164 -12.12 1.96 1.56
CA GLU A 164 -10.83 2.56 1.85
C GLU A 164 -10.75 3.05 3.29
N SER A 165 -11.76 3.82 3.69
CA SER A 165 -11.88 4.37 5.05
C SER A 165 -11.98 3.26 6.08
N GLY A 166 -12.74 2.20 5.79
CA GLY A 166 -12.91 1.04 6.67
C GLY A 166 -11.59 0.31 6.95
N MET A 167 -10.77 0.06 5.92
CA MET A 167 -9.46 -0.58 6.09
C MET A 167 -8.48 0.31 6.87
N ILE A 168 -8.44 1.60 6.55
CA ILE A 168 -7.56 2.55 7.23
C ILE A 168 -7.98 2.72 8.69
N TYR A 169 -9.28 2.82 8.98
CA TYR A 169 -9.79 2.89 10.35
C TYR A 169 -9.38 1.67 11.17
N ASN A 170 -9.52 0.45 10.62
CA ASN A 170 -9.09 -0.75 11.32
C ASN A 170 -7.58 -0.77 11.59
N PHE A 171 -6.76 -0.27 10.68
CA PHE A 171 -5.34 -0.07 10.91
C PHE A 171 -5.10 0.89 12.09
N GLU A 172 -5.81 2.01 12.14
CA GLU A 172 -5.68 3.01 13.20
C GLU A 172 -6.02 2.48 14.58
N GLN A 173 -7.08 1.69 14.70
CA GLN A 173 -7.44 1.06 15.95
C GLN A 173 -6.30 0.15 16.49
N GLN A 174 -5.43 -0.32 15.59
CA GLN A 174 -4.30 -1.18 15.94
C GLN A 174 -3.00 -0.43 16.21
N VAL A 175 -2.85 0.79 15.67
CA VAL A 175 -1.59 1.56 15.73
C VAL A 175 -1.10 1.78 17.17
N ASN A 176 -2.00 2.06 18.09
CA ASN A 176 -1.67 2.32 19.50
C ASN A 176 -1.56 1.04 20.36
N THR A 177 -1.78 -0.13 19.76
CA THR A 177 -1.61 -1.39 20.48
C THR A 177 -0.13 -1.66 20.78
N PRO A 178 0.20 -2.45 21.82
CA PRO A 178 1.60 -2.81 22.14
C PRO A 178 2.37 -3.41 20.96
N HIS A 179 1.65 -4.01 19.99
CA HIS A 179 2.24 -4.66 18.84
C HIS A 179 2.71 -3.66 17.76
N LEU A 180 1.94 -2.59 17.53
CA LEU A 180 2.23 -1.60 16.48
C LEU A 180 2.79 -0.28 17.01
N LYS A 181 2.73 -0.01 18.32
CA LYS A 181 3.25 1.22 18.97
C LYS A 181 4.73 1.53 18.66
N ARG A 182 5.50 0.52 18.25
CA ARG A 182 6.89 0.71 17.81
C ARG A 182 7.01 1.54 16.53
N TYR A 183 6.00 1.47 15.66
CA TYR A 183 5.97 2.24 14.44
C TYR A 183 5.60 3.69 14.75
N LYS A 184 6.40 4.62 14.27
CA LYS A 184 6.26 6.06 14.51
C LYS A 184 5.68 6.78 13.31
N SER A 185 5.95 6.27 12.11
CA SER A 185 5.49 6.88 10.87
C SER A 185 5.10 5.86 9.82
N LEU A 186 4.22 6.31 8.91
CA LEU A 186 3.76 5.60 7.74
C LEU A 186 4.23 6.37 6.50
N GLU A 187 5.03 5.76 5.66
CA GLU A 187 5.41 6.28 4.35
C GLU A 187 4.62 5.55 3.28
N LEU A 188 3.85 6.31 2.48
CA LEU A 188 3.13 5.80 1.33
C LEU A 188 3.99 6.04 0.08
N ALA A 189 4.39 4.98 -0.57
CA ALA A 189 5.23 5.03 -1.76
C ALA A 189 4.54 4.34 -2.91
N TRP A 190 4.75 4.81 -4.03
CA TRP A 190 4.84 6.19 -4.54
C TRP A 190 3.57 6.47 -5.34
N ILE A 191 3.16 7.71 -5.39
CA ILE A 191 1.95 8.11 -6.11
C ILE A 191 2.36 9.07 -7.21
N GLY A 192 2.06 8.70 -8.47
CA GLY A 192 2.33 9.56 -9.61
C GLY A 192 1.38 10.76 -9.66
N ASP A 193 1.87 11.91 -10.11
CA ASP A 193 1.06 13.11 -10.31
C ASP A 193 0.02 12.96 -11.43
N PHE A 194 0.09 11.86 -12.17
CA PHE A 194 -0.93 11.42 -13.11
C PHE A 194 -2.12 10.69 -12.44
N ASN A 195 -2.05 10.41 -11.12
CA ASN A 195 -3.13 9.79 -10.34
C ASN A 195 -3.68 10.77 -9.26
N PRO A 196 -4.42 11.81 -9.66
CA PRO A 196 -4.90 12.84 -8.75
C PRO A 196 -5.90 12.31 -7.70
N LEU A 197 -6.64 11.24 -8.03
CA LEU A 197 -7.60 10.65 -7.08
C LEU A 197 -6.87 10.02 -5.88
N MET A 198 -5.80 9.27 -6.14
CA MET A 198 -4.99 8.67 -5.08
C MET A 198 -4.26 9.74 -4.26
N MET A 199 -3.71 10.78 -4.92
CA MET A 199 -3.08 11.90 -4.21
C MET A 199 -4.07 12.56 -3.25
N ARG A 200 -5.28 12.89 -3.73
CA ARG A 200 -6.34 13.48 -2.90
C ARG A 200 -6.73 12.55 -1.75
N MET A 201 -6.93 11.27 -2.02
CA MET A 201 -7.28 10.28 -0.98
C MET A 201 -6.23 10.26 0.13
N VAL A 202 -4.96 10.20 -0.22
CA VAL A 202 -3.86 10.16 0.76
C VAL A 202 -3.76 11.47 1.56
N GLU A 203 -3.97 12.61 0.92
CA GLU A 203 -3.93 13.93 1.57
C GLU A 203 -5.14 14.16 2.50
N THR A 204 -6.34 13.71 2.10
CA THR A 204 -7.59 13.99 2.84
C THR A 204 -8.01 12.87 3.78
N LEU A 205 -7.79 11.61 3.43
CA LEU A 205 -8.21 10.46 4.22
C LEU A 205 -7.09 9.93 5.11
N VAL A 206 -5.86 9.79 4.59
CA VAL A 206 -4.72 9.39 5.40
C VAL A 206 -4.09 10.58 6.12
N CYS A 207 -4.41 11.82 5.73
CA CYS A 207 -3.83 13.07 6.24
C CYS A 207 -2.28 13.09 6.14
N ALA A 208 -1.73 12.41 5.14
CA ALA A 208 -0.30 12.35 4.93
C ALA A 208 0.20 13.55 4.12
N LYS A 209 1.40 14.01 4.41
CA LYS A 209 2.05 15.16 3.76
C LYS A 209 3.04 14.70 2.70
N LYS A 210 3.16 15.42 1.61
CA LYS A 210 4.22 15.17 0.61
C LYS A 210 5.59 15.19 1.27
N HIS A 211 6.39 14.18 1.02
CA HIS A 211 7.68 13.99 1.68
C HIS A 211 8.84 14.04 0.70
N LYS A 212 8.83 13.16 -0.32
CA LYS A 212 9.87 13.12 -1.36
C LYS A 212 9.23 13.22 -2.73
N MET A 213 9.96 13.78 -3.67
CA MET A 213 9.57 13.82 -5.07
C MET A 213 10.68 13.22 -5.92
N HIS A 214 10.32 12.26 -6.75
CA HIS A 214 11.19 11.68 -7.77
C HIS A 214 10.62 12.03 -9.13
N THR A 215 11.46 12.51 -10.02
CA THR A 215 11.04 12.89 -11.37
C THR A 215 11.47 11.84 -12.38
N THR A 216 10.51 11.34 -13.14
CA THR A 216 10.77 10.50 -14.30
C THR A 216 10.90 11.39 -15.53
N TYR A 217 12.05 11.32 -16.16
CA TYR A 217 12.33 12.05 -17.38
C TYR A 217 12.14 11.16 -18.61
N ARG A 218 11.68 11.78 -19.70
CA ARG A 218 11.56 11.13 -21.00
C ARG A 218 12.37 11.89 -22.02
N TYR A 219 13.10 11.17 -22.86
CA TYR A 219 13.81 11.68 -24.02
C TYR A 219 13.11 11.19 -25.28
N LEU A 220 12.80 12.11 -26.21
CA LEU A 220 12.27 11.77 -27.53
C LEU A 220 13.41 11.73 -28.51
N PHE A 221 13.67 10.56 -29.10
CA PHE A 221 14.65 10.42 -30.18
C PHE A 221 14.20 11.14 -31.44
N ASP A 222 12.90 11.10 -31.74
CA ASP A 222 12.27 11.88 -32.78
C ASP A 222 12.00 13.30 -32.25
N ARG A 223 12.78 14.27 -32.73
CA ARG A 223 12.77 15.66 -32.29
C ARG A 223 11.60 16.47 -32.85
N GLU A 224 10.95 15.99 -33.90
CA GLU A 224 9.78 16.64 -34.49
C GLU A 224 8.48 16.32 -33.74
N LYS A 225 8.47 15.24 -32.97
CA LYS A 225 7.32 14.91 -32.16
C LYS A 225 7.18 15.85 -30.95
N PRO A 226 5.98 16.44 -30.76
CA PRO A 226 5.73 17.25 -29.57
C PRO A 226 5.84 16.41 -28.31
N PHE A 227 6.52 16.95 -27.31
CA PHE A 227 6.58 16.29 -26.00
C PHE A 227 5.24 16.42 -25.29
N THR A 228 4.78 15.30 -24.76
CA THR A 228 3.59 15.26 -23.88
C THR A 228 3.93 14.55 -22.57
N ARG A 229 3.46 15.11 -21.47
CA ARG A 229 3.56 14.46 -20.15
C ARG A 229 2.67 13.20 -20.08
N ALA A 230 2.92 12.37 -19.09
CA ALA A 230 2.09 11.19 -18.84
C ALA A 230 0.61 11.59 -18.74
N PRO A 231 -0.31 10.89 -19.42
CA PRO A 231 -1.72 11.19 -19.35
C PRO A 231 -2.24 10.97 -17.93
N LYS A 232 -3.14 11.84 -17.47
CA LYS A 232 -3.78 11.67 -16.18
C LYS A 232 -4.67 10.43 -16.18
N MET A 233 -4.62 9.67 -15.11
CA MET A 233 -5.57 8.60 -14.87
C MET A 233 -6.95 9.21 -14.63
N THR A 234 -7.87 8.92 -15.53
CA THR A 234 -9.27 9.27 -15.41
C THR A 234 -10.06 7.99 -15.23
N VAL A 235 -11.05 8.03 -14.34
CA VAL A 235 -12.06 6.95 -14.29
C VAL A 235 -12.82 7.03 -15.60
N LYS A 236 -12.76 5.99 -16.42
CA LYS A 236 -13.66 5.89 -17.57
C LYS A 236 -15.08 5.94 -17.01
N LYS A 237 -15.81 6.98 -17.34
CA LYS A 237 -17.27 6.97 -17.22
C LYS A 237 -17.76 6.03 -18.32
N ASP A 238 -18.33 4.91 -17.93
CA ASP A 238 -19.14 4.04 -18.81
C ASP A 238 -20.35 4.84 -19.27
#